data_c838923165a4588d4c795c5a1479600c
#
_entry.id   c838923165a4588d4c795c5a1479600c
#
_cell.length_a   1.000
_cell.length_b   1.000
_cell.length_c   1.000
_cell.angle_alpha   90.00
_cell.angle_beta   90.00
_cell.angle_gamma   90.00
#
_symmetry.space_group_name_H-M   'P 1'
#
loop_
_entity.id
_entity.type
_entity.pdbx_description
1 polymer ?
#
loop_
_entity_poly.entity_id
_entity_poly.type
_entity_poly.pdbx_seq_one_letter_code
_entity_poly.pdbx_strand_id
1 'polypeptide(L)'
;NTPLKCSPLGWPCTPEDLFVTDDGAPVRIDKAFSWEYPLAVHGLMHNVITNAWRGDPYPIDTLFIFMSNLAWNSSMNTSKVREMLVDKDEGGEYKIPFIVVCDAFSSETVQFADLVLPDTTYLERHDVMSMLDRPISEYDGPVDSVRVPILPVKDGCKPFQDVVVELASRLKLPKFTNDDGTRKFKDYPDFVINYETAPDSGVGFLSG
;
A
#
# COMPACT_ATOMS: atom_id res chain seq x y z
N ASN A 1 15.20 -4.63 -22.43
CA ASN A 1 14.05 -5.47 -22.05
C ASN A 1 14.55 -6.85 -21.64
N THR A 2 14.89 -7.00 -20.38
CA THR A 2 15.12 -8.32 -19.83
C THR A 2 13.74 -8.97 -19.70
N PRO A 3 13.48 -10.10 -20.35
CA PRO A 3 12.23 -10.81 -20.14
C PRO A 3 12.10 -11.08 -18.65
N LEU A 4 10.96 -10.74 -18.07
CA LEU A 4 10.61 -11.21 -16.74
C LEU A 4 10.79 -12.72 -16.74
N LYS A 5 11.84 -13.22 -16.09
CA LYS A 5 11.99 -14.64 -15.85
C LYS A 5 10.86 -15.02 -14.90
N CYS A 6 10.14 -16.05 -15.27
CA CYS A 6 9.16 -16.65 -14.38
C CYS A 6 9.79 -16.85 -13.01
N SER A 7 9.09 -16.41 -11.97
CA SER A 7 9.54 -16.64 -10.61
C SER A 7 9.76 -18.14 -10.41
N PRO A 8 10.85 -18.56 -9.76
CA PRO A 8 11.06 -19.97 -9.39
C PRO A 8 9.97 -20.53 -8.46
N LEU A 9 9.06 -19.66 -7.98
CA LEU A 9 7.91 -20.03 -7.13
C LEU A 9 6.67 -20.45 -7.92
N GLY A 10 6.78 -20.66 -9.25
CA GLY A 10 5.63 -21.10 -10.04
C GLY A 10 4.55 -20.06 -10.31
N TRP A 11 4.92 -18.78 -10.25
CA TRP A 11 4.00 -17.69 -10.59
C TRP A 11 3.65 -17.75 -12.09
N PRO A 12 2.40 -17.38 -12.45
CA PRO A 12 1.98 -17.33 -13.85
C PRO A 12 2.88 -16.44 -14.69
N CYS A 13 3.27 -16.91 -15.85
CA CYS A 13 4.22 -16.20 -16.72
C CYS A 13 3.66 -15.89 -18.11
N THR A 14 2.52 -16.45 -18.43
CA THR A 14 1.82 -16.21 -19.69
C THR A 14 0.48 -15.53 -19.44
N PRO A 15 -0.11 -14.86 -20.44
CA PRO A 15 -1.46 -14.29 -20.29
C PRO A 15 -2.50 -15.33 -19.88
N GLU A 16 -2.38 -16.56 -20.36
CA GLU A 16 -3.27 -17.66 -20.02
C GLU A 16 -3.17 -18.02 -18.53
N ASP A 17 -1.96 -18.12 -18.00
CA ASP A 17 -1.72 -18.39 -16.58
C ASP A 17 -2.22 -17.26 -15.67
N LEU A 18 -2.20 -16.03 -16.17
CA LEU A 18 -2.65 -14.83 -15.42
C LEU A 18 -4.17 -14.71 -15.33
N PHE A 19 -4.90 -15.34 -16.24
CA PHE A 19 -6.35 -15.14 -16.37
C PHE A 19 -7.20 -16.31 -15.91
N VAL A 20 -6.59 -17.42 -15.54
CA VAL A 20 -7.30 -18.62 -15.07
C VAL A 20 -6.68 -19.18 -13.81
N THR A 21 -7.52 -19.72 -12.94
CA THR A 21 -7.11 -20.47 -11.77
C THR A 21 -6.86 -21.95 -12.16
N ASP A 22 -6.31 -22.77 -11.25
CA ASP A 22 -6.01 -24.19 -11.50
C ASP A 22 -7.24 -25.00 -11.93
N ASP A 23 -8.44 -24.59 -11.50
CA ASP A 23 -9.72 -25.18 -11.90
C ASP A 23 -10.30 -24.56 -13.18
N GLY A 24 -9.57 -23.68 -13.85
CA GLY A 24 -9.96 -23.03 -15.10
C GLY A 24 -10.94 -21.86 -14.96
N ALA A 25 -11.18 -21.38 -13.74
CA ALA A 25 -12.01 -20.20 -13.53
C ALA A 25 -11.24 -18.91 -13.85
N PRO A 26 -11.87 -17.89 -14.45
CA PRO A 26 -11.22 -16.61 -14.71
C PRO A 26 -10.80 -15.91 -13.41
N VAL A 27 -9.54 -15.45 -13.35
CA VAL A 27 -9.05 -14.65 -12.23
C VAL A 27 -9.70 -13.26 -12.25
N ARG A 28 -10.22 -12.87 -11.12
CA ARG A 28 -10.89 -11.57 -10.92
C ARG A 28 -9.86 -10.47 -10.69
N ILE A 29 -9.40 -9.79 -11.74
CA ILE A 29 -8.46 -8.66 -11.65
C ILE A 29 -9.09 -7.38 -11.05
N ASP A 30 -10.39 -7.35 -10.93
CA ASP A 30 -11.14 -6.25 -10.31
C ASP A 30 -11.19 -6.31 -8.78
N LYS A 31 -10.68 -7.39 -8.17
CA LYS A 31 -10.63 -7.57 -6.70
C LYS A 31 -9.26 -7.23 -6.12
N ALA A 32 -8.78 -6.04 -6.41
CA ALA A 32 -7.40 -5.60 -6.15
C ALA A 32 -6.97 -5.65 -4.67
N PHE A 33 -7.88 -5.66 -3.72
CA PHE A 33 -7.57 -5.74 -2.28
C PHE A 33 -7.71 -7.16 -1.69
N SER A 34 -7.96 -8.16 -2.55
CA SER A 34 -8.17 -9.54 -2.09
C SER A 34 -6.89 -10.35 -2.10
N TRP A 35 -6.58 -11.01 -0.98
CA TRP A 35 -5.48 -11.98 -0.90
C TRP A 35 -5.74 -13.24 -1.72
N GLU A 36 -6.98 -13.56 -2.00
CA GLU A 36 -7.38 -14.70 -2.84
C GLU A 36 -7.02 -14.47 -4.31
N TYR A 37 -6.80 -13.20 -4.68
CA TYR A 37 -6.48 -12.79 -6.05
C TYR A 37 -5.26 -11.87 -6.08
N PRO A 38 -4.08 -12.35 -5.65
CA PRO A 38 -2.90 -11.49 -5.46
C PRO A 38 -2.42 -10.79 -6.73
N LEU A 39 -2.71 -11.34 -7.90
CA LEU A 39 -2.37 -10.70 -9.19
C LEU A 39 -3.22 -9.46 -9.47
N ALA A 40 -4.34 -9.31 -8.79
CA ALA A 40 -5.19 -8.14 -8.92
C ALA A 40 -4.71 -6.92 -8.10
N VAL A 41 -3.65 -7.05 -7.32
CA VAL A 41 -3.11 -5.96 -6.48
C VAL A 41 -2.83 -4.68 -7.28
N HIS A 42 -2.38 -4.80 -8.51
CA HIS A 42 -2.16 -3.68 -9.43
C HIS A 42 -3.27 -3.51 -10.48
N GLY A 43 -4.31 -4.35 -10.41
CA GLY A 43 -5.46 -4.25 -11.32
C GLY A 43 -6.44 -3.19 -10.83
N LEU A 44 -7.18 -2.63 -11.72
CA LEU A 44 -8.37 -1.78 -11.55
C LEU A 44 -8.49 -1.04 -10.19
N MET A 45 -7.45 -0.34 -9.77
CA MET A 45 -7.41 0.41 -8.49
C MET A 45 -8.61 1.35 -8.32
N HIS A 46 -9.15 1.86 -9.43
CA HIS A 46 -10.35 2.69 -9.42
C HIS A 46 -11.62 1.95 -8.98
N ASN A 47 -11.61 0.62 -8.91
CA ASN A 47 -12.72 -0.18 -8.41
C ASN A 47 -12.66 -0.44 -6.90
N VAL A 48 -11.58 -0.09 -6.22
CA VAL A 48 -11.38 -0.38 -4.79
C VAL A 48 -12.55 0.14 -3.94
N ILE A 49 -12.96 1.38 -4.15
CA ILE A 49 -14.09 1.98 -3.41
C ILE A 49 -15.40 1.25 -3.75
N THR A 50 -15.64 0.96 -5.02
CA THR A 50 -16.85 0.24 -5.45
C THR A 50 -16.93 -1.15 -4.84
N ASN A 51 -15.81 -1.87 -4.80
CA ASN A 51 -15.73 -3.21 -4.23
C ASN A 51 -15.90 -3.16 -2.70
N ALA A 52 -15.26 -2.22 -2.03
CA ALA A 52 -15.44 -1.99 -0.60
C ALA A 52 -16.91 -1.69 -0.25
N TRP A 53 -17.55 -0.79 -0.99
CA TRP A 53 -18.94 -0.43 -0.82
C TRP A 53 -19.91 -1.60 -1.05
N ARG A 54 -19.60 -2.51 -2.00
CA ARG A 54 -20.38 -3.70 -2.30
C ARG A 54 -20.13 -4.86 -1.33
N GLY A 55 -19.04 -4.82 -0.59
CA GLY A 55 -18.56 -5.96 0.19
C GLY A 55 -18.09 -7.12 -0.70
N ASP A 56 -17.58 -6.85 -1.89
CA ASP A 56 -17.12 -7.84 -2.87
C ASP A 56 -15.59 -7.76 -3.06
N PRO A 57 -14.82 -8.81 -2.79
CA PRO A 57 -15.19 -10.21 -2.50
C PRO A 57 -15.63 -10.47 -1.05
N TYR A 58 -15.42 -9.55 -0.15
CA TYR A 58 -15.83 -9.60 1.25
C TYR A 58 -16.00 -8.18 1.81
N PRO A 59 -16.81 -7.97 2.85
CA PRO A 59 -16.90 -6.69 3.52
C PRO A 59 -15.56 -6.34 4.20
N ILE A 60 -15.23 -5.06 4.21
CA ILE A 60 -14.07 -4.53 4.92
C ILE A 60 -14.54 -3.71 6.13
N ASP A 61 -13.78 -3.76 7.22
CA ASP A 61 -14.03 -2.92 8.39
C ASP A 61 -13.37 -1.56 8.29
N THR A 62 -12.20 -1.50 7.68
CA THR A 62 -11.40 -0.29 7.59
C THR A 62 -10.85 -0.08 6.18
N LEU A 63 -11.11 1.08 5.61
CA LEU A 63 -10.49 1.57 4.39
C LEU A 63 -9.36 2.54 4.76
N PHE A 64 -8.12 2.15 4.50
CA PHE A 64 -6.96 3.01 4.72
C PHE A 64 -6.50 3.61 3.39
N ILE A 65 -6.59 4.92 3.26
CA ILE A 65 -6.19 5.68 2.06
C ILE A 65 -4.92 6.45 2.36
N PHE A 66 -3.89 6.23 1.53
CA PHE A 66 -2.62 6.92 1.63
C PHE A 66 -2.34 7.73 0.37
N MET A 67 -2.11 9.04 0.53
CA MET A 67 -1.74 9.98 -0.53
C MET A 67 -2.56 9.82 -1.82
N SER A 68 -3.85 9.60 -1.70
CA SER A 68 -4.73 9.35 -2.83
C SER A 68 -6.04 10.11 -2.68
N ASN A 69 -6.35 10.95 -3.67
CA ASN A 69 -7.56 11.76 -3.68
C ASN A 69 -8.68 11.09 -4.48
N LEU A 70 -9.15 9.92 -4.00
CA LEU A 70 -10.13 9.07 -4.69
C LEU A 70 -11.51 9.72 -4.83
N ALA A 71 -11.85 10.67 -3.96
CA ALA A 71 -13.11 11.41 -4.06
C ALA A 71 -13.12 12.45 -5.19
N TRP A 72 -11.94 12.76 -5.76
CA TRP A 72 -11.79 13.77 -6.81
C TRP A 72 -11.14 13.23 -8.08
N ASN A 73 -10.12 12.40 -7.96
CA ASN A 73 -9.41 11.81 -9.10
C ASN A 73 -9.16 10.32 -8.87
N SER A 74 -8.47 9.68 -9.80
CA SER A 74 -8.15 8.23 -9.74
C SER A 74 -9.37 7.31 -9.69
N SER A 75 -10.56 7.82 -9.97
CA SER A 75 -11.79 7.06 -10.11
C SER A 75 -12.58 7.52 -11.32
N MET A 76 -13.27 6.57 -11.99
CA MET A 76 -13.96 6.85 -13.26
C MET A 76 -15.19 7.72 -13.07
N ASN A 77 -15.86 7.62 -11.92
CA ASN A 77 -17.05 8.39 -11.58
C ASN A 77 -16.93 8.95 -10.16
N THR A 78 -16.31 10.12 -10.04
CA THR A 78 -16.02 10.76 -8.75
C THR A 78 -17.30 11.14 -7.99
N SER A 79 -18.38 11.49 -8.68
CA SER A 79 -19.66 11.78 -8.04
C SER A 79 -20.20 10.54 -7.34
N LYS A 80 -20.15 9.39 -8.02
CA LYS A 80 -20.62 8.13 -7.43
C LYS A 80 -19.71 7.64 -6.31
N VAL A 81 -18.40 7.84 -6.42
CA VAL A 81 -17.46 7.50 -5.35
C VAL A 81 -17.78 8.29 -4.07
N ARG A 82 -18.07 9.57 -4.17
CA ARG A 82 -18.46 10.38 -2.99
C ARG A 82 -19.75 9.88 -2.34
N GLU A 83 -20.74 9.47 -3.14
CA GLU A 83 -21.94 8.83 -2.61
C GLU A 83 -21.63 7.52 -1.88
N MET A 84 -20.78 6.67 -2.46
CA MET A 84 -20.39 5.37 -1.87
C MET A 84 -19.67 5.51 -0.54
N LEU A 85 -18.83 6.54 -0.38
CA LEU A 85 -18.06 6.79 0.84
C LEU A 85 -18.96 7.17 2.04
N VAL A 86 -20.18 7.64 1.81
CA VAL A 86 -21.14 8.05 2.86
C VAL A 86 -22.42 7.23 2.83
N ASP A 87 -22.50 6.19 1.99
CA ASP A 87 -23.70 5.38 1.86
C ASP A 87 -23.89 4.46 3.07
N LYS A 88 -25.15 4.24 3.43
CA LYS A 88 -25.55 3.43 4.55
C LYS A 88 -26.39 2.25 4.09
N ASP A 89 -26.35 1.19 4.87
CA ASP A 89 -27.22 0.04 4.70
C ASP A 89 -28.64 0.31 5.26
N GLU A 90 -29.50 -0.71 5.19
CA GLU A 90 -30.87 -0.64 5.70
C GLU A 90 -30.93 -0.48 7.24
N GLY A 91 -29.86 -0.86 7.93
CA GLY A 91 -29.70 -0.71 9.40
C GLY A 91 -29.24 0.69 9.80
N GLY A 92 -28.86 1.53 8.86
CA GLY A 92 -28.33 2.87 9.09
C GLY A 92 -26.83 2.93 9.35
N GLU A 93 -26.12 1.80 9.25
CA GLU A 93 -24.66 1.72 9.39
C GLU A 93 -23.97 2.04 8.06
N TYR A 94 -22.79 2.63 8.10
CA TYR A 94 -22.00 2.89 6.90
C TYR A 94 -21.54 1.59 6.25
N LYS A 95 -21.70 1.48 4.94
CA LYS A 95 -21.23 0.31 4.15
C LYS A 95 -19.71 0.20 4.12
N ILE A 96 -19.00 1.31 4.29
CA ILE A 96 -17.57 1.35 4.60
C ILE A 96 -17.46 1.91 6.01
N PRO A 97 -17.32 1.06 7.04
CA PRO A 97 -17.55 1.43 8.43
C PRO A 97 -16.57 2.44 9.00
N PHE A 98 -15.30 2.40 8.54
CA PHE A 98 -14.26 3.27 9.06
C PHE A 98 -13.26 3.65 7.97
N ILE A 99 -13.08 4.96 7.77
CA ILE A 99 -12.20 5.51 6.75
C ILE A 99 -11.04 6.26 7.42
N VAL A 100 -9.82 5.80 7.17
CA VAL A 100 -8.60 6.46 7.60
C VAL A 100 -7.92 7.08 6.40
N VAL A 101 -7.60 8.35 6.46
CA VAL A 101 -6.83 9.04 5.41
C VAL A 101 -5.51 9.53 5.99
N CYS A 102 -4.42 9.11 5.39
CA CYS A 102 -3.08 9.61 5.67
C CYS A 102 -2.60 10.41 4.46
N ASP A 103 -2.48 11.73 4.62
CA ASP A 103 -2.11 12.62 3.53
C ASP A 103 -1.29 13.81 4.03
N ALA A 104 -0.37 14.28 3.21
CA ALA A 104 0.41 15.49 3.45
C ALA A 104 -0.39 16.77 3.13
N PHE A 105 -1.51 16.63 2.43
CA PHE A 105 -2.37 17.71 1.99
C PHE A 105 -3.82 17.48 2.41
N SER A 106 -4.56 18.54 2.66
CA SER A 106 -6.00 18.47 2.88
C SER A 106 -6.72 18.37 1.53
N SER A 107 -6.74 17.16 0.98
CA SER A 107 -7.44 16.84 -0.26
C SER A 107 -8.95 16.66 -0.04
N GLU A 108 -9.73 16.59 -1.13
CA GLU A 108 -11.19 16.39 -1.04
C GLU A 108 -11.56 15.09 -0.36
N THR A 109 -10.73 14.06 -0.46
CA THR A 109 -10.97 12.77 0.18
C THR A 109 -10.88 12.84 1.70
N VAL A 110 -10.09 13.77 2.24
CA VAL A 110 -9.96 13.98 3.69
C VAL A 110 -11.30 14.31 4.36
N GLN A 111 -12.24 14.94 3.63
CA GLN A 111 -13.57 15.28 4.15
C GLN A 111 -14.44 14.06 4.49
N PHE A 112 -14.11 12.90 3.96
CA PHE A 112 -14.84 11.64 4.16
C PHE A 112 -14.18 10.75 5.22
N ALA A 113 -13.08 11.19 5.81
CA ALA A 113 -12.34 10.40 6.79
C ALA A 113 -12.96 10.50 8.18
N ASP A 114 -13.04 9.36 8.86
CA ASP A 114 -13.32 9.27 10.30
C ASP A 114 -12.06 9.60 11.12
N LEU A 115 -10.88 9.26 10.57
CA LEU A 115 -9.58 9.56 11.16
C LEU A 115 -8.63 10.11 10.09
N VAL A 116 -8.04 11.25 10.39
CA VAL A 116 -6.99 11.86 9.55
C VAL A 116 -5.65 11.73 10.26
N LEU A 117 -4.68 11.15 9.56
CA LEU A 117 -3.28 11.08 9.99
C LEU A 117 -2.45 12.04 9.14
N PRO A 118 -2.01 13.18 9.71
CA PRO A 118 -1.18 14.13 8.96
C PRO A 118 0.17 13.50 8.60
N ASP A 119 0.40 13.31 7.30
CA ASP A 119 1.66 12.80 6.77
C ASP A 119 2.66 13.94 6.56
N THR A 120 3.87 13.57 6.24
CA THR A 120 4.99 14.45 5.90
C THR A 120 5.10 14.65 4.40
N THR A 121 5.71 15.75 3.99
CA THR A 121 6.11 15.95 2.61
C THR A 121 7.34 15.09 2.26
N TYR A 122 7.63 14.97 0.97
CA TYR A 122 8.83 14.27 0.50
C TYR A 122 10.15 14.85 1.01
N LEU A 123 10.16 16.10 1.43
CA LEU A 123 11.37 16.75 1.96
C LEU A 123 11.61 16.48 3.44
N GLU A 124 10.62 15.92 4.14
CA GLU A 124 10.61 15.72 5.59
C GLU A 124 10.77 14.26 5.99
N ARG A 125 10.83 13.32 5.05
CA ARG A 125 10.87 11.88 5.35
C ARG A 125 11.91 11.12 4.55
N HIS A 126 12.33 9.98 5.10
CA HIS A 126 13.06 8.98 4.34
C HIS A 126 12.10 8.23 3.42
N ASP A 127 12.58 7.93 2.23
CA ASP A 127 11.86 7.08 1.28
C ASP A 127 12.86 6.16 0.57
N VAL A 128 12.39 4.97 0.21
CA VAL A 128 13.16 4.03 -0.59
C VAL A 128 12.41 3.75 -1.87
N MET A 129 13.09 3.82 -2.99
CA MET A 129 12.53 3.57 -4.31
C MET A 129 13.42 2.59 -5.06
N SER A 130 12.83 1.49 -5.50
CA SER A 130 13.51 0.56 -6.38
C SER A 130 13.78 1.21 -7.74
N MET A 131 15.00 1.02 -8.22
CA MET A 131 15.46 1.50 -9.52
C MET A 131 15.43 0.38 -10.58
N LEU A 132 14.87 -0.79 -10.24
CA LEU A 132 14.80 -1.94 -11.15
C LEU A 132 14.12 -1.61 -12.48
N ASP A 133 13.05 -0.85 -12.43
CA ASP A 133 12.25 -0.52 -13.61
C ASP A 133 12.72 0.75 -14.32
N ARG A 134 13.63 1.49 -13.71
CA ARG A 134 14.05 2.80 -14.19
C ARG A 134 15.55 2.96 -14.01
N PRO A 135 16.35 2.35 -14.88
CA PRO A 135 17.79 2.51 -14.83
C PRO A 135 18.15 3.95 -15.21
N ILE A 136 18.07 4.85 -14.24
CA ILE A 136 18.58 6.22 -14.36
C ILE A 136 20.04 6.25 -13.91
N SER A 137 20.53 5.16 -13.36
CA SER A 137 21.91 5.02 -12.90
C SER A 137 22.75 4.24 -13.92
N GLU A 138 24.02 4.54 -13.98
CA GLU A 138 25.03 3.80 -14.75
C GLU A 138 25.40 2.45 -14.11
N TYR A 139 24.64 2.00 -13.12
CA TYR A 139 24.88 0.73 -12.45
C TYR A 139 24.41 -0.45 -13.28
N ASP A 140 25.28 -1.41 -13.47
CA ASP A 140 24.97 -2.72 -14.07
C ASP A 140 24.30 -3.64 -13.03
N GLY A 141 23.03 -3.43 -12.77
CA GLY A 141 22.29 -4.30 -11.86
C GLY A 141 21.14 -3.61 -11.12
N PRO A 142 20.40 -4.35 -10.31
CA PRO A 142 19.34 -3.80 -9.49
C PRO A 142 19.91 -2.88 -8.40
N VAL A 143 19.39 -1.67 -8.33
CA VAL A 143 19.74 -0.68 -7.30
C VAL A 143 18.48 -0.08 -6.71
N ASP A 144 18.59 0.29 -5.44
CA ASP A 144 17.56 1.04 -4.74
C ASP A 144 18.09 2.43 -4.40
N SER A 145 17.22 3.41 -4.50
CA SER A 145 17.51 4.79 -4.17
C SER A 145 16.92 5.13 -2.81
N VAL A 146 17.73 5.69 -1.93
CA VAL A 146 17.28 6.18 -0.61
C VAL A 146 17.26 7.71 -0.65
N ARG A 147 16.08 8.28 -0.46
CA ARG A 147 15.93 9.70 -0.25
C ARG A 147 16.03 10.01 1.24
N VAL A 148 16.93 10.91 1.58
CA VAL A 148 17.13 11.40 2.95
C VAL A 148 16.37 12.74 3.11
N PRO A 149 15.68 12.98 4.23
CA PRO A 149 14.99 14.25 4.47
C PRO A 149 16.00 15.41 4.56
N ILE A 150 15.61 16.54 4.01
CA ILE A 150 16.38 17.80 4.10
C ILE A 150 15.73 18.83 5.01
N LEU A 151 14.51 18.56 5.47
CA LEU A 151 13.78 19.35 6.42
C LEU A 151 13.39 18.49 7.64
N PRO A 152 13.30 19.09 8.84
CA PRO A 152 12.73 18.39 9.98
C PRO A 152 11.24 18.12 9.74
N VAL A 153 10.74 17.05 10.35
CA VAL A 153 9.30 16.75 10.35
C VAL A 153 8.55 17.86 11.02
N LYS A 154 7.47 18.34 10.39
CA LYS A 154 6.60 19.37 10.95
C LYS A 154 5.86 18.85 12.18
N ASP A 155 5.71 19.71 13.19
CA ASP A 155 4.96 19.38 14.40
C ASP A 155 3.54 18.88 14.08
N GLY A 156 3.17 17.76 14.71
CA GLY A 156 1.88 17.11 14.52
C GLY A 156 1.80 16.18 13.31
N CYS A 157 2.85 16.12 12.48
CA CYS A 157 2.94 15.19 11.35
C CYS A 157 3.81 13.97 11.71
N LYS A 158 3.54 12.84 11.05
CA LYS A 158 4.34 11.63 11.17
C LYS A 158 4.44 10.93 9.82
N PRO A 159 5.65 10.53 9.38
CA PRO A 159 5.79 9.79 8.13
C PRO A 159 4.90 8.55 8.09
N PHE A 160 4.18 8.36 6.99
CA PHE A 160 3.31 7.20 6.81
C PHE A 160 4.03 5.87 7.07
N GLN A 161 5.27 5.75 6.62
CA GLN A 161 6.08 4.55 6.82
C GLN A 161 6.28 4.27 8.32
N ASP A 162 6.53 5.29 9.13
CA ASP A 162 6.66 5.16 10.58
C ASP A 162 5.32 4.78 11.24
N VAL A 163 4.22 5.32 10.72
CA VAL A 163 2.86 4.92 11.16
C VAL A 163 2.64 3.44 10.91
N VAL A 164 2.98 2.94 9.72
CA VAL A 164 2.81 1.52 9.37
C VAL A 164 3.70 0.61 10.23
N VAL A 165 4.97 0.98 10.44
CA VAL A 165 5.88 0.21 11.30
C VAL A 165 5.38 0.17 12.74
N GLU A 166 4.88 1.27 13.26
CA GLU A 166 4.28 1.32 14.62
C GLU A 166 2.99 0.51 14.70
N LEU A 167 2.10 0.65 13.73
CA LEU A 167 0.84 -0.10 13.68
C LEU A 167 1.09 -1.60 13.61
N ALA A 168 2.01 -2.05 12.77
CA ALA A 168 2.41 -3.44 12.66
C ALA A 168 2.92 -4.01 14.00
N SER A 169 3.71 -3.23 14.74
CA SER A 169 4.16 -3.61 16.08
C SER A 169 3.02 -3.66 17.09
N ARG A 170 2.10 -2.68 17.07
CA ARG A 170 0.93 -2.66 17.98
C ARG A 170 -0.03 -3.82 17.71
N LEU A 171 -0.16 -4.23 16.46
CA LEU A 171 -0.92 -5.41 16.04
C LEU A 171 -0.17 -6.72 16.29
N LYS A 172 1.05 -6.65 16.83
CA LYS A 172 1.91 -7.80 17.13
C LYS A 172 2.16 -8.71 15.94
N LEU A 173 2.37 -8.09 14.76
CA LEU A 173 2.72 -8.86 13.57
C LEU A 173 4.10 -9.50 13.76
N PRO A 174 4.25 -10.80 13.44
CA PRO A 174 5.45 -11.59 13.80
C PRO A 174 6.78 -10.99 13.34
N LYS A 175 6.81 -10.33 12.19
CA LYS A 175 8.04 -9.72 11.65
C LYS A 175 8.36 -8.33 12.22
N PHE A 176 7.43 -7.73 12.97
CA PHE A 176 7.55 -6.39 13.54
C PHE A 176 7.62 -6.38 15.06
N THR A 177 7.51 -7.55 15.68
CA THR A 177 7.50 -7.72 17.13
C THR A 177 8.49 -8.81 17.50
N ASN A 178 9.25 -8.59 18.56
CA ASN A 178 10.15 -9.56 19.14
C ASN A 178 9.35 -10.64 19.91
N ASP A 179 9.99 -11.75 20.24
CA ASP A 179 9.37 -12.87 20.98
C ASP A 179 8.84 -12.45 22.37
N ASP A 180 9.46 -11.44 22.98
CA ASP A 180 9.03 -10.86 24.26
C ASP A 180 7.86 -9.85 24.11
N GLY A 181 7.38 -9.63 22.90
CA GLY A 181 6.28 -8.71 22.60
C GLY A 181 6.70 -7.23 22.44
N THR A 182 7.99 -6.95 22.52
CA THR A 182 8.50 -5.59 22.30
C THR A 182 8.57 -5.24 20.81
N ARG A 183 8.57 -3.95 20.51
CA ARG A 183 8.71 -3.44 19.15
C ARG A 183 10.08 -3.80 18.58
N LYS A 184 10.12 -4.38 17.37
CA LYS A 184 11.36 -4.79 16.70
C LYS A 184 12.09 -3.62 16.02
N PHE A 185 11.37 -2.73 15.36
CA PHE A 185 11.94 -1.60 14.64
C PHE A 185 11.51 -0.27 15.24
N LYS A 186 12.45 0.63 15.44
CA LYS A 186 12.20 1.96 16.02
C LYS A 186 11.39 2.86 15.09
N ASP A 187 11.78 2.92 13.83
CA ASP A 187 11.23 3.78 12.78
C ASP A 187 11.46 3.14 11.41
N TYR A 188 11.05 3.82 10.34
CA TYR A 188 11.21 3.32 8.98
C TYR A 188 12.69 3.16 8.56
N PRO A 189 13.60 4.11 8.82
CA PRO A 189 15.03 3.88 8.57
C PRO A 189 15.58 2.63 9.24
N ASP A 190 15.24 2.41 10.49
CA ASP A 190 15.64 1.20 11.23
C ASP A 190 15.06 -0.06 10.61
N PHE A 191 13.77 -0.03 10.21
CA PHE A 191 13.15 -1.13 9.47
C PHE A 191 13.90 -1.44 8.19
N VAL A 192 14.20 -0.44 7.39
CA VAL A 192 14.84 -0.62 6.10
C VAL A 192 16.25 -1.22 6.24
N ILE A 193 17.01 -0.84 7.27
CA ILE A 193 18.37 -1.35 7.52
C ILE A 193 18.32 -2.79 8.07
N ASN A 194 17.41 -3.09 8.96
CA ASN A 194 17.44 -4.30 9.78
C ASN A 194 16.36 -5.34 9.40
N TYR A 195 15.55 -5.06 8.40
CA TYR A 195 14.56 -6.03 7.94
C TYR A 195 15.22 -7.22 7.26
N GLU A 196 14.90 -8.41 7.73
CA GLU A 196 15.38 -9.64 7.13
C GLU A 196 14.75 -9.85 5.75
N THR A 197 15.58 -9.92 4.74
CA THR A 197 15.19 -10.22 3.37
C THR A 197 15.60 -11.64 3.00
N ALA A 198 14.93 -12.22 2.02
CA ALA A 198 15.37 -13.50 1.45
C ALA A 198 16.78 -13.31 0.82
N PRO A 199 17.62 -14.36 0.78
CA PRO A 199 18.89 -14.31 0.09
C PRO A 199 18.73 -13.79 -1.33
N ASP A 200 19.64 -12.95 -1.78
CA ASP A 200 19.65 -12.30 -3.10
C ASP A 200 18.46 -11.39 -3.39
N SER A 201 17.74 -10.95 -2.36
CA SER A 201 16.63 -10.00 -2.47
C SER A 201 16.78 -8.91 -1.39
N GLY A 202 16.09 -7.81 -1.60
CA GLY A 202 15.99 -6.72 -0.65
C GLY A 202 16.68 -5.44 -1.08
N VAL A 203 16.52 -4.43 -0.24
CA VAL A 203 17.10 -3.11 -0.45
C VAL A 203 18.60 -3.18 -0.12
N GLY A 204 19.43 -3.04 -1.14
CA GLY A 204 20.86 -2.88 -0.94
C GLY A 204 21.15 -1.49 -0.39
N PHE A 205 21.56 -1.40 0.90
CA PHE A 205 22.03 -0.14 1.43
C PHE A 205 23.47 0.08 1.02
N LEU A 206 23.68 1.07 0.20
CA LEU A 206 24.96 1.77 0.17
C LEU A 206 24.93 2.78 1.32
N SER A 207 25.51 2.37 2.47
CA SER A 207 25.89 3.36 3.48
C SER A 207 26.90 4.28 2.82
N GLY A 208 26.51 5.52 2.57
CA GLY A 208 27.43 6.57 2.21
C GLY A 208 28.36 6.90 3.36
#